data_65a549779013d3980c7ae7341c5e8f58
#
_entry.id   65a549779013d3980c7ae7341c5e8f58
#
_cell.length_a   1.000
_cell.length_b   1.000
_cell.length_c   1.000
_cell.angle_alpha   90.00
_cell.angle_beta   90.00
_cell.angle_gamma   90.00
#
_symmetry.space_group_name_H-M   'P 1'
#
loop_
_entity.id
_entity.type
_entity.pdbx_description
1 polymer ?
#
loop_
_entity_poly.entity_id
_entity_poly.type
_entity_poly.pdbx_seq_one_letter_code
_entity_poly.pdbx_strand_id
1 'polypeptide(L)'
;DLGAIRGREILLKERPVPDILWYEDTLQYSVALQRRVAPLLFVIAGTGSSHQSGTCRYLQDVFYRAGFHVVCLSSPTYPNFVVSVSSTQVPGYIPHDVADLYASMDAIANEIGRDRINGFHLTGFSLGGTQSAFLAELDQREKRFGFGKVLLLNPAVNLLTSVSILDHMLADNVTDRAEAARMVAALVQELSEAYRSSDEVNFGDEFLFTLFDSRPLSEKELKILIGVAFRLSLASMVFTSDVCTGAGYIVPRGHMVKREESLSPY
;
A
#
# COMPACT_ATOMS: atom_id res chain seq x y z
N ASP A 1 -12.85 -17.89 5.06
CA ASP A 1 -11.83 -18.94 4.97
C ASP A 1 -10.50 -18.30 4.54
N LEU A 2 -9.78 -17.65 5.49
CA LEU A 2 -8.51 -16.95 5.24
C LEU A 2 -7.41 -17.88 4.67
N GLY A 3 -7.61 -19.20 4.73
CA GLY A 3 -6.68 -20.19 4.16
C GLY A 3 -6.58 -20.20 2.62
N ALA A 4 -7.42 -19.43 1.91
CA ALA A 4 -7.35 -19.30 0.46
C ALA A 4 -6.40 -18.17 -0.02
N ILE A 5 -6.07 -17.22 0.88
CA ILE A 5 -5.20 -16.08 0.58
C ILE A 5 -3.74 -16.51 0.67
N ARG A 6 -2.97 -16.22 -0.36
CA ARG A 6 -1.54 -16.55 -0.45
C ARG A 6 -0.74 -15.33 -0.91
N GLY A 7 0.40 -15.09 -0.25
CA GLY A 7 1.42 -14.19 -0.77
C GLY A 7 2.10 -14.79 -2.00
N ARG A 8 2.43 -13.94 -2.96
CA ARG A 8 3.22 -14.26 -4.15
C ARG A 8 4.17 -13.13 -4.46
N GLU A 9 5.17 -13.46 -5.26
CA GLU A 9 6.19 -12.52 -5.72
C GLU A 9 6.37 -12.68 -7.22
N ILE A 10 6.63 -11.58 -7.92
CA ILE A 10 6.94 -11.57 -9.35
C ILE A 10 8.06 -10.57 -9.63
N LEU A 11 9.07 -11.02 -10.36
CA LEU A 11 10.13 -10.14 -10.87
C LEU A 11 9.64 -9.50 -12.17
N LEU A 12 9.36 -8.19 -12.14
CA LEU A 12 8.91 -7.45 -13.32
C LEU A 12 10.06 -6.81 -14.08
N LYS A 13 11.11 -6.42 -13.36
CA LYS A 13 12.26 -5.74 -13.93
C LYS A 13 13.50 -5.97 -13.08
N GLU A 14 14.57 -6.42 -13.70
CA GLU A 14 15.89 -6.44 -13.05
C GLU A 14 16.42 -5.01 -12.92
N ARG A 15 16.77 -4.63 -11.70
CA ARG A 15 17.40 -3.34 -11.38
C ARG A 15 18.26 -3.47 -10.13
N PRO A 16 19.27 -2.60 -9.96
CA PRO A 16 19.97 -2.50 -8.69
C PRO A 16 19.00 -2.10 -7.57
N VAL A 17 19.05 -2.83 -6.48
CA VAL A 17 18.28 -2.52 -5.26
C VAL A 17 19.24 -2.00 -4.21
N PRO A 18 18.95 -0.90 -3.51
CA PRO A 18 19.77 -0.41 -2.42
C PRO A 18 19.98 -1.48 -1.34
N ASP A 19 21.17 -1.57 -0.76
CA ASP A 19 21.53 -2.62 0.20
C ASP A 19 20.58 -2.71 1.40
N ILE A 20 20.13 -1.57 1.90
CA ILE A 20 19.16 -1.50 3.00
C ILE A 20 17.76 -2.04 2.61
N LEU A 21 17.43 -2.08 1.31
CA LEU A 21 16.14 -2.53 0.75
C LEU A 21 16.28 -3.84 -0.02
N TRP A 22 17.32 -4.61 0.25
CA TRP A 22 17.71 -5.84 -0.49
C TRP A 22 16.59 -6.87 -0.65
N TYR A 23 15.61 -6.86 0.24
CA TYR A 23 14.47 -7.79 0.26
C TYR A 23 13.27 -7.29 -0.57
N GLU A 24 13.39 -6.16 -1.24
CA GLU A 24 12.32 -5.52 -2.02
C GLU A 24 12.56 -5.61 -3.54
N ASP A 25 13.33 -6.62 -4.00
CA ASP A 25 13.69 -6.78 -5.41
C ASP A 25 12.56 -7.30 -6.30
N THR A 26 11.56 -7.96 -5.71
CA THR A 26 10.39 -8.50 -6.39
C THR A 26 9.10 -7.79 -5.96
N LEU A 27 8.12 -7.66 -6.87
CA LEU A 27 6.79 -7.19 -6.51
C LEU A 27 6.09 -8.26 -5.68
N GLN A 28 5.75 -7.90 -4.45
CA GLN A 28 4.96 -8.71 -3.56
C GLN A 28 3.46 -8.38 -3.73
N TYR A 29 2.63 -9.41 -3.82
CA TYR A 29 1.18 -9.27 -3.93
C TYR A 29 0.47 -10.44 -3.27
N SER A 30 -0.81 -10.29 -2.94
CA SER A 30 -1.61 -11.39 -2.40
C SER A 30 -2.69 -11.82 -3.39
N VAL A 31 -2.97 -13.13 -3.40
CA VAL A 31 -3.91 -13.72 -4.32
C VAL A 31 -4.81 -14.75 -3.63
N ALA A 32 -6.09 -14.75 -3.99
CA ALA A 32 -7.04 -15.80 -3.67
C ALA A 32 -7.67 -16.32 -4.98
N LEU A 33 -7.41 -17.57 -5.33
CA LEU A 33 -7.82 -18.14 -6.61
C LEU A 33 -8.91 -19.18 -6.45
N GLN A 34 -9.99 -19.04 -7.22
CA GLN A 34 -10.99 -20.08 -7.38
C GLN A 34 -10.40 -21.32 -8.07
N ARG A 35 -10.93 -22.48 -7.80
CA ARG A 35 -10.52 -23.74 -8.46
C ARG A 35 -11.00 -23.85 -9.90
N ARG A 36 -11.95 -23.01 -10.32
CA ARG A 36 -12.59 -22.97 -11.64
C ARG A 36 -12.25 -21.68 -12.37
N VAL A 37 -12.59 -21.59 -13.65
CA VAL A 37 -12.60 -20.32 -14.38
C VAL A 37 -13.55 -19.35 -13.68
N ALA A 38 -13.07 -18.14 -13.39
CA ALA A 38 -13.81 -17.13 -12.65
C ALA A 38 -13.39 -15.71 -13.09
N PRO A 39 -14.19 -14.68 -12.82
CA PRO A 39 -13.75 -13.30 -13.03
C PRO A 39 -12.63 -12.94 -12.05
N LEU A 40 -11.70 -12.12 -12.50
CA LEU A 40 -10.61 -11.59 -11.68
C LEU A 40 -10.92 -10.15 -11.24
N LEU A 41 -10.84 -9.91 -9.94
CA LEU A 41 -10.87 -8.59 -9.33
C LEU A 41 -9.47 -8.18 -8.87
N PHE A 42 -8.98 -7.06 -9.37
CA PHE A 42 -7.83 -6.38 -8.79
C PHE A 42 -8.27 -5.40 -7.70
N VAL A 43 -7.55 -5.39 -6.58
CA VAL A 43 -7.73 -4.48 -5.46
C VAL A 43 -6.48 -3.64 -5.31
N ILE A 44 -6.59 -2.33 -5.45
CA ILE A 44 -5.46 -1.39 -5.30
C ILE A 44 -5.53 -0.73 -3.92
N ALA A 45 -4.46 -0.87 -3.16
CA ALA A 45 -4.36 -0.34 -1.81
C ALA A 45 -4.25 1.21 -1.79
N GLY A 46 -4.65 1.80 -0.66
CA GLY A 46 -4.52 3.24 -0.40
C GLY A 46 -3.09 3.67 -0.06
N THR A 47 -2.89 4.96 0.17
CA THR A 47 -1.57 5.56 0.46
C THR A 47 -0.81 4.79 1.55
N GLY A 48 0.41 4.36 1.23
CA GLY A 48 1.30 3.64 2.15
C GLY A 48 0.84 2.25 2.57
N SER A 49 -0.28 1.75 2.04
CA SER A 49 -0.82 0.43 2.40
C SER A 49 -0.22 -0.69 1.55
N SER A 50 0.04 -1.82 2.21
CA SER A 50 0.49 -3.04 1.55
C SER A 50 -0.68 -3.88 1.01
N HIS A 51 -0.36 -4.84 0.15
CA HIS A 51 -1.27 -5.86 -0.33
C HIS A 51 -1.81 -6.79 0.79
N GLN A 52 -1.22 -6.75 1.97
CA GLN A 52 -1.60 -7.53 3.16
C GLN A 52 -2.37 -6.71 4.19
N SER A 53 -2.63 -5.42 3.92
CA SER A 53 -3.38 -4.57 4.86
C SER A 53 -4.75 -5.16 5.21
N GLY A 54 -5.27 -4.83 6.39
CA GLY A 54 -6.56 -5.31 6.86
C GLY A 54 -7.69 -5.06 5.88
N THR A 55 -7.71 -3.87 5.24
CA THR A 55 -8.68 -3.53 4.18
C THR A 55 -8.52 -4.43 2.95
N CYS A 56 -7.28 -4.68 2.51
CA CYS A 56 -7.03 -5.60 1.39
C CYS A 56 -7.50 -7.01 1.72
N ARG A 57 -7.16 -7.55 2.89
CA ARG A 57 -7.58 -8.88 3.34
C ARG A 57 -9.10 -8.99 3.44
N TYR A 58 -9.75 -7.97 3.99
CA TYR A 58 -11.22 -7.93 4.08
C TYR A 58 -11.87 -7.97 2.69
N LEU A 59 -11.46 -7.10 1.77
CA LEU A 59 -11.98 -7.08 0.40
C LEU A 59 -11.69 -8.39 -0.33
N GLN A 60 -10.52 -8.97 -0.12
CA GLN A 60 -10.13 -10.24 -0.72
C GLN A 60 -11.02 -11.38 -0.25
N ASP A 61 -11.34 -11.48 1.05
CA ASP A 61 -12.25 -12.49 1.59
C ASP A 61 -13.68 -12.31 1.05
N VAL A 62 -14.20 -11.09 1.09
CA VAL A 62 -15.56 -10.77 0.60
C VAL A 62 -15.74 -11.16 -0.87
N PHE A 63 -14.85 -10.74 -1.74
CA PHE A 63 -14.97 -11.00 -3.18
C PHE A 63 -14.59 -12.43 -3.55
N TYR A 64 -13.66 -13.06 -2.82
CA TYR A 64 -13.39 -14.49 -3.01
C TYR A 64 -14.61 -15.34 -2.71
N ARG A 65 -15.32 -15.07 -1.62
CA ARG A 65 -16.60 -15.74 -1.28
C ARG A 65 -17.69 -15.47 -2.31
N ALA A 66 -17.65 -14.30 -2.95
CA ALA A 66 -18.55 -13.96 -4.05
C ALA A 66 -18.20 -14.67 -5.39
N GLY A 67 -17.12 -15.47 -5.41
CA GLY A 67 -16.74 -16.31 -6.54
C GLY A 67 -15.72 -15.70 -7.49
N PHE A 68 -15.04 -14.62 -7.12
CA PHE A 68 -13.95 -14.01 -7.89
C PHE A 68 -12.60 -14.66 -7.60
N HIS A 69 -11.69 -14.67 -8.57
CA HIS A 69 -10.27 -14.58 -8.27
C HIS A 69 -10.01 -13.18 -7.74
N VAL A 70 -9.20 -13.03 -6.70
CA VAL A 70 -8.90 -11.71 -6.16
C VAL A 70 -7.39 -11.54 -6.04
N VAL A 71 -6.87 -10.46 -6.58
CA VAL A 71 -5.47 -10.03 -6.46
C VAL A 71 -5.44 -8.69 -5.75
N CYS A 72 -4.69 -8.60 -4.66
CA CYS A 72 -4.42 -7.33 -3.98
C CYS A 72 -3.00 -6.86 -4.30
N LEU A 73 -2.89 -5.60 -4.70
CA LEU A 73 -1.64 -4.89 -4.97
C LEU A 73 -1.41 -3.81 -3.91
N SER A 74 -0.17 -3.72 -3.47
CA SER A 74 0.27 -2.61 -2.63
C SER A 74 0.12 -1.27 -3.38
N SER A 75 -0.06 -0.20 -2.62
CA SER A 75 -0.03 1.16 -3.19
C SER A 75 1.29 1.44 -3.91
N PRO A 76 1.31 2.19 -5.01
CA PRO A 76 2.53 2.74 -5.59
C PRO A 76 3.38 3.56 -4.62
N THR A 77 2.79 4.04 -3.52
CA THR A 77 3.50 4.75 -2.46
C THR A 77 4.08 3.83 -1.37
N TYR A 78 3.85 2.52 -1.46
CA TYR A 78 4.41 1.55 -0.53
C TYR A 78 5.85 1.16 -0.93
N PRO A 79 6.80 1.01 0.03
CA PRO A 79 8.21 0.76 -0.28
C PRO A 79 8.47 -0.34 -1.29
N ASN A 80 7.86 -1.51 -1.14
CA ASN A 80 8.03 -2.62 -2.07
C ASN A 80 7.71 -2.22 -3.52
N PHE A 81 6.59 -1.52 -3.75
CA PHE A 81 6.22 -1.06 -5.09
C PHE A 81 7.20 0.00 -5.63
N VAL A 82 7.65 0.94 -4.78
CA VAL A 82 8.64 1.96 -5.17
C VAL A 82 9.93 1.30 -5.63
N VAL A 83 10.42 0.32 -4.88
CA VAL A 83 11.70 -0.36 -5.17
C VAL A 83 11.58 -1.28 -6.37
N SER A 84 10.59 -2.18 -6.39
CA SER A 84 10.52 -3.27 -7.36
C SER A 84 9.87 -2.90 -8.69
N VAL A 85 8.92 -1.94 -8.68
CA VAL A 85 8.05 -1.66 -9.83
C VAL A 85 8.21 -0.26 -10.39
N SER A 86 8.14 0.76 -9.53
CA SER A 86 8.03 2.15 -9.97
C SER A 86 9.10 2.52 -11.00
N SER A 87 8.69 2.95 -12.18
CA SER A 87 9.59 3.30 -13.29
C SER A 87 10.49 4.49 -12.97
N THR A 88 10.01 5.40 -12.12
CA THR A 88 10.73 6.61 -11.71
C THR A 88 11.33 6.50 -10.31
N GLN A 89 10.87 5.54 -9.50
CA GLN A 89 11.14 5.46 -8.05
C GLN A 89 10.72 6.71 -7.26
N VAL A 90 9.89 7.55 -7.89
CA VAL A 90 9.30 8.76 -7.31
C VAL A 90 7.77 8.66 -7.46
N PRO A 91 7.08 8.05 -6.49
CA PRO A 91 5.64 7.87 -6.55
C PRO A 91 4.88 9.18 -6.32
N GLY A 92 3.62 9.20 -6.74
CA GLY A 92 2.71 10.34 -6.55
C GLY A 92 2.36 11.10 -7.83
N TYR A 93 3.05 10.85 -8.93
CA TYR A 93 2.59 11.32 -10.23
C TYR A 93 1.70 10.26 -10.88
N ILE A 94 0.40 10.47 -10.76
CA ILE A 94 -0.64 9.51 -11.14
C ILE A 94 -0.43 8.83 -12.50
N PRO A 95 -0.06 9.53 -13.59
CA PRO A 95 0.16 8.86 -14.88
C PRO A 95 1.25 7.80 -14.86
N HIS A 96 2.36 8.02 -14.15
CA HIS A 96 3.43 7.02 -14.01
C HIS A 96 2.99 5.87 -13.10
N ASP A 97 2.43 6.18 -11.93
CA ASP A 97 1.95 5.17 -10.98
C ASP A 97 0.92 4.22 -11.64
N VAL A 98 0.02 4.79 -12.43
CA VAL A 98 -1.03 4.04 -13.15
C VAL A 98 -0.45 3.18 -14.26
N ALA A 99 0.54 3.67 -15.02
CA ALA A 99 1.21 2.88 -16.06
C ALA A 99 1.96 1.68 -15.45
N ASP A 100 2.64 1.89 -14.32
CA ASP A 100 3.37 0.85 -13.60
C ASP A 100 2.41 -0.18 -12.98
N LEU A 101 1.30 0.25 -12.39
CA LEU A 101 0.21 -0.64 -11.91
C LEU A 101 -0.36 -1.48 -13.06
N TYR A 102 -0.65 -0.84 -14.19
CA TYR A 102 -1.25 -1.51 -15.35
C TYR A 102 -0.35 -2.60 -15.92
N ALA A 103 0.96 -2.33 -16.01
CA ALA A 103 1.96 -3.32 -16.42
C ALA A 103 2.07 -4.48 -15.41
N SER A 104 2.03 -4.18 -14.12
CA SER A 104 2.06 -5.19 -13.06
C SER A 104 0.84 -6.10 -13.10
N MET A 105 -0.34 -5.51 -13.27
CA MET A 105 -1.60 -6.25 -13.39
C MET A 105 -1.60 -7.18 -14.61
N ASP A 106 -1.03 -6.73 -15.73
CA ASP A 106 -0.91 -7.54 -16.96
C ASP A 106 0.00 -8.76 -16.73
N ALA A 107 1.18 -8.55 -16.14
CA ALA A 107 2.10 -9.62 -15.80
C ALA A 107 1.47 -10.65 -14.84
N ILE A 108 0.77 -10.19 -13.80
CA ILE A 108 0.08 -11.06 -12.83
C ILE A 108 -1.06 -11.84 -13.49
N ALA A 109 -1.85 -11.21 -14.37
CA ALA A 109 -2.92 -11.90 -15.10
C ALA A 109 -2.37 -13.01 -16.02
N ASN A 110 -1.21 -12.78 -16.63
CA ASN A 110 -0.53 -13.79 -17.44
C ASN A 110 0.03 -14.92 -16.58
N GLU A 111 0.59 -14.63 -15.39
CA GLU A 111 1.07 -15.65 -14.44
C GLU A 111 -0.07 -16.54 -13.91
N ILE A 112 -1.25 -15.94 -13.62
CA ILE A 112 -2.44 -16.69 -13.20
C ILE A 112 -2.95 -17.61 -14.33
N GLY A 113 -2.75 -17.20 -15.56
CA GLY A 113 -3.28 -17.82 -16.79
C GLY A 113 -4.58 -17.15 -17.24
N ARG A 114 -4.53 -16.45 -18.35
CA ARG A 114 -5.70 -15.72 -18.89
C ARG A 114 -6.86 -16.61 -19.26
N ASP A 115 -6.60 -17.87 -19.58
CA ASP A 115 -7.60 -18.91 -19.84
C ASP A 115 -8.44 -19.28 -18.60
N ARG A 116 -7.93 -18.98 -17.42
CA ARG A 116 -8.64 -19.14 -16.14
C ARG A 116 -9.52 -17.94 -15.77
N ILE A 117 -9.46 -16.85 -16.55
CA ILE A 117 -10.11 -15.58 -16.24
C ILE A 117 -11.18 -15.31 -17.30
N ASN A 118 -12.45 -15.22 -16.89
CA ASN A 118 -13.57 -14.94 -17.80
C ASN A 118 -14.09 -13.50 -17.73
N GLY A 119 -13.39 -12.61 -17.08
CA GLY A 119 -13.67 -11.16 -16.99
C GLY A 119 -12.77 -10.49 -15.99
N PHE A 120 -12.53 -9.21 -16.19
CA PHE A 120 -11.70 -8.39 -15.29
C PHE A 120 -12.54 -7.30 -14.62
N HIS A 121 -12.26 -7.07 -13.36
CA HIS A 121 -12.86 -6.04 -12.53
C HIS A 121 -11.79 -5.33 -11.72
N LEU A 122 -12.11 -4.14 -11.24
CA LEU A 122 -11.16 -3.31 -10.53
C LEU A 122 -11.83 -2.65 -9.32
N THR A 123 -11.13 -2.59 -8.22
CA THR A 123 -11.49 -1.76 -7.06
C THR A 123 -10.24 -1.19 -6.42
N GLY A 124 -10.42 -0.13 -5.69
CA GLY A 124 -9.36 0.46 -4.87
C GLY A 124 -9.95 1.39 -3.82
N PHE A 125 -9.22 1.61 -2.76
CA PHE A 125 -9.64 2.50 -1.69
C PHE A 125 -8.68 3.68 -1.50
N SER A 126 -9.22 4.83 -1.08
CA SER A 126 -8.44 6.07 -0.90
C SER A 126 -7.69 6.42 -2.19
N LEU A 127 -6.35 6.60 -2.15
CA LEU A 127 -5.50 6.83 -3.32
C LEU A 127 -5.64 5.71 -4.36
N GLY A 128 -5.74 4.44 -3.93
CA GLY A 128 -5.98 3.30 -4.81
C GLY A 128 -7.31 3.40 -5.56
N GLY A 129 -8.32 4.01 -4.94
CA GLY A 129 -9.58 4.34 -5.61
C GLY A 129 -9.38 5.37 -6.73
N THR A 130 -8.61 6.42 -6.47
CA THR A 130 -8.23 7.41 -7.49
C THR A 130 -7.46 6.76 -8.63
N GLN A 131 -6.44 5.97 -8.31
CA GLN A 131 -5.64 5.24 -9.32
C GLN A 131 -6.50 4.27 -10.12
N SER A 132 -7.51 3.63 -9.50
CA SER A 132 -8.46 2.75 -10.19
C SER A 132 -9.30 3.48 -11.25
N ALA A 133 -9.67 4.74 -11.00
CA ALA A 133 -10.36 5.54 -12.03
C ALA A 133 -9.47 5.80 -13.25
N PHE A 134 -8.21 6.17 -13.03
CA PHE A 134 -7.24 6.39 -14.11
C PHE A 134 -6.82 5.09 -14.81
N LEU A 135 -6.75 3.96 -14.08
CA LEU A 135 -6.53 2.64 -14.68
C LEU A 135 -7.67 2.27 -15.62
N ALA A 136 -8.91 2.52 -15.22
CA ALA A 136 -10.08 2.28 -16.07
C ALA A 136 -10.06 3.16 -17.34
N GLU A 137 -9.64 4.43 -17.23
CA GLU A 137 -9.46 5.32 -18.37
C GLU A 137 -8.32 4.82 -19.29
N LEU A 138 -7.18 4.44 -18.72
CA LEU A 138 -6.06 3.88 -19.49
C LEU A 138 -6.49 2.63 -20.26
N ASP A 139 -7.25 1.73 -19.62
CA ASP A 139 -7.72 0.49 -20.23
C ASP A 139 -8.72 0.71 -21.38
N GLN A 140 -9.45 1.83 -21.43
CA GLN A 140 -10.28 2.17 -22.59
C GLN A 140 -9.45 2.36 -23.86
N ARG A 141 -8.20 2.78 -23.72
CA ARG A 141 -7.24 2.99 -24.82
C ARG A 141 -6.43 1.74 -25.12
N GLU A 142 -5.86 1.14 -24.09
CA GLU A 142 -4.94 -0.02 -24.18
C GLU A 142 -5.67 -1.36 -24.38
N LYS A 143 -6.87 -1.51 -23.84
CA LYS A 143 -7.79 -2.65 -23.97
C LYS A 143 -7.20 -4.02 -23.57
N ARG A 144 -6.31 -4.05 -22.55
CA ARG A 144 -5.73 -5.32 -22.08
C ARG A 144 -6.67 -6.12 -21.20
N PHE A 145 -7.56 -5.43 -20.46
CA PHE A 145 -8.48 -6.04 -19.49
C PHE A 145 -9.94 -5.94 -19.90
N GLY A 146 -10.39 -4.80 -20.42
CA GLY A 146 -11.80 -4.54 -20.67
C GLY A 146 -12.62 -4.60 -19.39
N PHE A 147 -12.27 -3.81 -18.37
CA PHE A 147 -12.90 -3.86 -17.05
C PHE A 147 -14.43 -3.77 -17.12
N GLY A 148 -15.11 -4.83 -16.63
CA GLY A 148 -16.56 -4.89 -16.62
C GLY A 148 -17.19 -3.99 -15.54
N LYS A 149 -16.58 -3.92 -14.35
CA LYS A 149 -17.00 -3.04 -13.26
C LYS A 149 -15.77 -2.47 -12.55
N VAL A 150 -15.89 -1.20 -12.16
CA VAL A 150 -14.90 -0.48 -11.36
C VAL A 150 -15.59 0.11 -10.13
N LEU A 151 -15.14 -0.29 -8.94
CA LEU A 151 -15.68 0.19 -7.67
C LEU A 151 -14.63 1.09 -6.98
N LEU A 152 -14.96 2.34 -6.76
CA LEU A 152 -14.09 3.31 -6.11
C LEU A 152 -14.55 3.50 -4.66
N LEU A 153 -13.71 3.11 -3.70
CA LEU A 153 -13.99 3.23 -2.27
C LEU A 153 -13.30 4.49 -1.72
N ASN A 154 -14.08 5.50 -1.35
CA ASN A 154 -13.60 6.78 -0.81
C ASN A 154 -12.38 7.36 -1.57
N PRO A 155 -12.46 7.53 -2.90
CA PRO A 155 -11.33 8.02 -3.68
C PRO A 155 -10.96 9.45 -3.31
N ALA A 156 -9.67 9.76 -3.33
CA ALA A 156 -9.18 11.14 -3.18
C ALA A 156 -9.41 11.92 -4.49
N VAL A 157 -10.54 12.61 -4.61
CA VAL A 157 -10.90 13.36 -5.82
C VAL A 157 -9.95 14.53 -6.08
N ASN A 158 -9.46 15.16 -5.01
CA ASN A 158 -8.42 16.18 -5.09
C ASN A 158 -7.31 15.81 -4.09
N LEU A 159 -6.16 15.42 -4.60
CA LEU A 159 -5.04 14.94 -3.77
C LEU A 159 -4.55 16.00 -2.79
N LEU A 160 -4.40 17.26 -3.23
CA LEU A 160 -3.92 18.33 -2.36
C LEU A 160 -4.88 18.58 -1.20
N THR A 161 -6.17 18.67 -1.48
CA THR A 161 -7.21 18.83 -0.46
C THR A 161 -7.21 17.63 0.50
N SER A 162 -7.14 16.41 -0.01
CA SER A 162 -7.13 15.20 0.82
C SER A 162 -5.91 15.13 1.73
N VAL A 163 -4.72 15.43 1.19
CA VAL A 163 -3.47 15.50 1.98
C VAL A 163 -3.58 16.58 3.06
N SER A 164 -4.10 17.77 2.72
CA SER A 164 -4.28 18.85 3.69
C SER A 164 -5.23 18.46 4.82
N ILE A 165 -6.36 17.81 4.51
CA ILE A 165 -7.30 17.32 5.52
C ILE A 165 -6.62 16.32 6.47
N LEU A 166 -5.90 15.33 5.93
CA LEU A 166 -5.22 14.31 6.72
C LEU A 166 -4.09 14.91 7.57
N ASP A 167 -3.36 15.90 7.06
CA ASP A 167 -2.32 16.58 7.79
C ASP A 167 -2.89 17.44 8.94
N HIS A 168 -4.00 18.15 8.71
CA HIS A 168 -4.71 18.93 9.72
C HIS A 168 -5.32 18.05 10.82
N MET A 169 -5.67 16.79 10.54
CA MET A 169 -6.13 15.86 11.59
C MET A 169 -5.11 15.72 12.72
N LEU A 170 -3.82 15.79 12.44
CA LEU A 170 -2.80 15.82 13.47
C LEU A 170 -2.52 17.26 13.95
N ALA A 171 -2.28 18.19 13.03
CA ALA A 171 -1.82 19.55 13.35
C ALA A 171 -2.80 20.32 14.24
N ASP A 172 -4.12 20.18 14.00
CA ASP A 172 -5.15 20.90 14.76
C ASP A 172 -5.44 20.25 16.13
N ASN A 173 -5.06 19.00 16.32
CA ASN A 173 -5.36 18.25 17.55
C ASN A 173 -4.16 18.09 18.50
N VAL A 174 -2.96 18.46 18.06
CA VAL A 174 -1.72 18.40 18.85
C VAL A 174 -0.98 19.72 18.71
N THR A 175 -1.00 20.53 19.74
CA THR A 175 -0.39 21.87 19.77
C THR A 175 1.04 21.85 20.30
N ASP A 176 1.43 20.80 21.04
CA ASP A 176 2.76 20.65 21.63
C ASP A 176 3.49 19.42 21.07
N ARG A 177 4.71 19.64 20.58
CA ARG A 177 5.60 18.57 20.07
C ARG A 177 5.88 17.47 21.10
N ALA A 178 6.00 17.83 22.37
CA ALA A 178 6.24 16.87 23.44
C ALA A 178 4.98 16.05 23.74
N GLU A 179 3.78 16.62 23.61
CA GLU A 179 2.52 15.90 23.70
C GLU A 179 2.40 14.90 22.54
N ALA A 180 2.68 15.32 21.30
CA ALA A 180 2.69 14.45 20.14
C ALA A 180 3.63 13.26 20.33
N ALA A 181 4.86 13.53 20.76
CA ALA A 181 5.86 12.47 20.97
C ALA A 181 5.42 11.47 22.05
N ARG A 182 4.83 11.96 23.16
CA ARG A 182 4.29 11.07 24.21
C ARG A 182 3.14 10.23 23.73
N MET A 183 2.21 10.80 22.95
CA MET A 183 1.07 10.07 22.37
C MET A 183 1.54 9.01 21.39
N VAL A 184 2.46 9.36 20.49
CA VAL A 184 3.06 8.39 19.54
C VAL A 184 3.80 7.28 20.29
N ALA A 185 4.59 7.63 21.32
CA ALA A 185 5.32 6.64 22.12
C ALA A 185 4.36 5.70 22.88
N ALA A 186 3.29 6.24 23.47
CA ALA A 186 2.25 5.43 24.14
C ALA A 186 1.55 4.47 23.14
N LEU A 187 1.21 4.97 21.94
CA LEU A 187 0.61 4.18 20.88
C LEU A 187 1.56 3.08 20.37
N VAL A 188 2.84 3.40 20.17
CA VAL A 188 3.86 2.41 19.79
C VAL A 188 4.05 1.37 20.90
N GLN A 189 3.95 1.77 22.16
CA GLN A 189 4.05 0.84 23.30
C GLN A 189 2.81 -0.08 23.37
N GLU A 190 1.59 0.46 23.29
CA GLU A 190 0.34 -0.33 23.24
C GLU A 190 0.36 -1.33 22.09
N LEU A 191 0.91 -0.92 20.94
CA LEU A 191 1.09 -1.80 19.78
C LEU A 191 2.15 -2.85 19.99
N SER A 192 3.31 -2.48 20.56
CA SER A 192 4.37 -3.44 20.83
C SER A 192 3.88 -4.56 21.77
N GLU A 193 2.96 -4.24 22.67
CA GLU A 193 2.31 -5.22 23.55
C GLU A 193 1.32 -6.09 22.77
N ALA A 194 0.53 -5.52 21.88
CA ALA A 194 -0.41 -6.27 21.02
C ALA A 194 0.32 -7.13 19.98
N TYR A 195 1.44 -6.63 19.42
CA TYR A 195 2.24 -7.32 18.40
C TYR A 195 3.24 -8.34 18.94
N ARG A 196 3.54 -8.38 20.24
CA ARG A 196 4.35 -9.47 20.82
C ARG A 196 3.75 -10.86 20.61
N SER A 197 2.53 -10.91 20.11
CA SER A 197 1.81 -12.15 19.75
C SER A 197 1.69 -12.39 18.23
N SER A 198 2.25 -11.55 17.36
CA SER A 198 2.16 -11.68 15.90
C SER A 198 3.52 -11.52 15.21
N ASP A 199 3.77 -12.32 14.18
CA ASP A 199 5.07 -12.41 13.49
C ASP A 199 5.39 -11.25 12.51
N GLU A 200 4.48 -10.29 12.29
CA GLU A 200 4.69 -9.17 11.34
C GLU A 200 4.25 -7.83 11.94
N VAL A 201 5.13 -6.83 11.85
CA VAL A 201 4.87 -5.44 12.25
C VAL A 201 4.53 -4.62 11.00
N ASN A 202 3.26 -4.27 10.83
CA ASN A 202 2.81 -3.40 9.75
C ASN A 202 2.10 -2.16 10.32
N PHE A 203 2.71 -0.98 10.15
CA PHE A 203 2.18 0.31 10.64
C PHE A 203 1.04 0.90 9.76
N GLY A 204 0.46 0.08 8.90
CA GLY A 204 -0.65 0.48 8.02
C GLY A 204 -2.04 0.39 8.68
N ASP A 205 -3.03 0.08 7.87
CA ASP A 205 -4.46 0.00 8.26
C ASP A 205 -4.72 -0.99 9.40
N GLU A 206 -3.94 -2.06 9.50
CA GLU A 206 -4.07 -3.09 10.54
C GLU A 206 -3.84 -2.54 11.96
N PHE A 207 -2.96 -1.58 12.07
CA PHE A 207 -2.70 -0.81 13.27
C PHE A 207 -3.95 -0.10 13.81
N LEU A 208 -4.65 0.62 12.93
CA LEU A 208 -5.87 1.32 13.31
C LEU A 208 -6.97 0.35 13.72
N PHE A 209 -7.12 -0.79 13.04
CA PHE A 209 -8.12 -1.79 13.37
C PHE A 209 -7.86 -2.47 14.72
N THR A 210 -6.60 -2.83 15.00
CA THR A 210 -6.23 -3.48 16.27
C THR A 210 -6.48 -2.56 17.47
N LEU A 211 -6.19 -1.26 17.33
CA LEU A 211 -6.51 -0.26 18.36
C LEU A 211 -8.02 -0.05 18.52
N PHE A 212 -8.77 -0.08 17.42
CA PHE A 212 -10.23 0.08 17.45
C PHE A 212 -10.92 -1.07 18.18
N ASP A 213 -10.40 -2.30 18.01
CA ASP A 213 -10.92 -3.49 18.69
C ASP A 213 -10.55 -3.53 20.18
N SER A 214 -9.46 -2.88 20.58
CA SER A 214 -9.00 -2.92 21.99
C SER A 214 -9.81 -2.00 22.94
N ARG A 215 -10.25 -0.82 22.44
CA ARG A 215 -11.10 0.12 23.18
C ARG A 215 -11.75 1.15 22.26
N PRO A 216 -12.92 1.74 22.67
CA PRO A 216 -13.48 2.88 21.94
C PRO A 216 -12.51 4.06 21.96
N LEU A 217 -12.15 4.57 20.78
CA LEU A 217 -11.35 5.78 20.63
C LEU A 217 -12.26 7.00 20.56
N SER A 218 -11.86 8.09 21.19
CA SER A 218 -12.51 9.39 21.00
C SER A 218 -12.25 9.91 19.59
N GLU A 219 -13.10 10.80 19.10
CA GLU A 219 -12.92 11.43 17.78
C GLU A 219 -11.56 12.15 17.65
N LYS A 220 -11.08 12.78 18.74
CA LYS A 220 -9.77 13.44 18.79
C LYS A 220 -8.63 12.42 18.64
N GLU A 221 -8.68 11.33 19.39
CA GLU A 221 -7.66 10.25 19.30
C GLU A 221 -7.64 9.64 17.91
N LEU A 222 -8.80 9.39 17.31
CA LEU A 222 -8.91 8.85 15.95
C LEU A 222 -8.28 9.79 14.92
N LYS A 223 -8.56 11.10 14.99
CA LYS A 223 -7.96 12.11 14.10
C LYS A 223 -6.44 12.14 14.24
N ILE A 224 -5.92 12.11 15.45
CA ILE A 224 -4.49 12.09 15.72
C ILE A 224 -3.85 10.83 15.12
N LEU A 225 -4.44 9.67 15.35
CA LEU A 225 -3.97 8.39 14.82
C LEU A 225 -3.91 8.36 13.30
N ILE A 226 -4.97 8.79 12.65
CA ILE A 226 -5.02 8.88 11.19
C ILE A 226 -3.93 9.82 10.67
N GLY A 227 -3.77 11.00 11.28
CA GLY A 227 -2.75 11.96 10.88
C GLY A 227 -1.32 11.46 11.10
N VAL A 228 -1.06 10.72 12.20
CA VAL A 228 0.24 10.09 12.48
C VAL A 228 0.53 8.99 11.46
N ALA A 229 -0.41 8.06 11.25
CA ALA A 229 -0.25 6.98 10.28
C ALA A 229 0.00 7.51 8.86
N PHE A 230 -0.71 8.57 8.47
CA PHE A 230 -0.51 9.24 7.19
C PHE A 230 0.90 9.82 7.06
N ARG A 231 1.39 10.57 8.07
CA ARG A 231 2.75 11.14 8.04
C ARG A 231 3.85 10.08 8.05
N LEU A 232 3.68 9.00 8.80
CA LEU A 232 4.62 7.88 8.78
C LEU A 232 4.67 7.22 7.39
N SER A 233 3.52 7.01 6.75
CA SER A 233 3.45 6.48 5.40
C SER A 233 4.16 7.39 4.39
N LEU A 234 3.96 8.71 4.48
CA LEU A 234 4.66 9.68 3.64
C LEU A 234 6.16 9.70 3.91
N ALA A 235 6.58 9.64 5.18
CA ALA A 235 8.00 9.61 5.55
C ALA A 235 8.69 8.36 4.99
N SER A 236 8.07 7.20 5.11
CA SER A 236 8.55 5.95 4.53
C SER A 236 8.68 6.03 3.00
N MET A 237 7.67 6.57 2.33
CA MET A 237 7.68 6.79 0.88
C MET A 237 8.83 7.70 0.45
N VAL A 238 8.99 8.86 1.10
CA VAL A 238 10.02 9.85 0.77
C VAL A 238 11.41 9.28 1.03
N PHE A 239 11.61 8.60 2.17
CA PHE A 239 12.87 7.92 2.49
C PHE A 239 13.23 6.87 1.43
N THR A 240 12.29 5.99 1.10
CA THR A 240 12.51 4.93 0.09
C THR A 240 12.86 5.53 -1.27
N SER A 241 12.11 6.56 -1.69
CA SER A 241 12.36 7.27 -2.95
C SER A 241 13.75 7.93 -2.95
N ASP A 242 14.14 8.60 -1.85
CA ASP A 242 15.44 9.27 -1.74
C ASP A 242 16.61 8.29 -1.80
N VAL A 243 16.48 7.15 -1.10
CA VAL A 243 17.48 6.07 -1.13
C VAL A 243 17.60 5.46 -2.54
N CYS A 244 16.47 5.20 -3.19
CA CYS A 244 16.48 4.59 -4.54
C CYS A 244 17.03 5.53 -5.61
N THR A 245 16.74 6.82 -5.52
CA THR A 245 17.14 7.81 -6.52
C THR A 245 18.48 8.48 -6.23
N GLY A 246 18.98 8.39 -4.99
CA GLY A 246 20.17 9.12 -4.54
C GLY A 246 19.99 10.64 -4.58
N ALA A 247 18.75 11.14 -4.43
CA ALA A 247 18.45 12.57 -4.56
C ALA A 247 19.09 13.42 -3.46
N GLY A 248 19.30 12.85 -2.27
CA GLY A 248 20.03 13.50 -1.17
C GLY A 248 19.20 14.46 -0.35
N TYR A 249 17.88 14.27 -0.29
CA TYR A 249 16.97 15.07 0.54
C TYR A 249 16.97 14.63 2.00
N ILE A 250 17.13 13.33 2.24
CA ILE A 250 17.13 12.71 3.58
C ILE A 250 18.48 12.05 3.83
N VAL A 251 18.95 11.23 2.89
CA VAL A 251 20.25 10.58 2.95
C VAL A 251 21.27 11.40 2.16
N PRO A 252 22.39 11.85 2.76
CA PRO A 252 23.39 12.65 2.06
C PRO A 252 23.86 11.98 0.76
N ARG A 253 24.05 12.76 -0.31
CA ARG A 253 24.53 12.24 -1.60
C ARG A 253 25.87 11.52 -1.42
N GLY A 254 25.96 10.33 -2.03
CA GLY A 254 27.16 9.49 -1.94
C GLY A 254 27.27 8.69 -0.63
N HIS A 255 26.35 8.87 0.32
CA HIS A 255 26.25 8.01 1.48
C HIS A 255 25.44 6.74 1.08
N MET A 256 26.12 5.60 1.13
CA MET A 256 25.44 4.32 0.98
C MET A 256 24.93 3.88 2.35
N VAL A 257 23.61 3.88 2.52
CA VAL A 257 22.98 3.34 3.73
C VAL A 257 23.18 1.83 3.72
N LYS A 258 24.05 1.34 4.61
CA LYS A 258 24.33 -0.08 4.74
C LYS A 258 23.34 -0.74 5.69
N ARG A 259 23.06 -2.03 5.45
CA ARG A 259 22.19 -2.84 6.30
C ARG A 259 22.63 -2.82 7.78
N GLU A 260 23.92 -2.82 8.04
CA GLU A 260 24.50 -2.79 9.38
C GLU A 260 24.19 -1.47 10.12
N GLU A 261 24.09 -0.34 9.42
CA GLU A 261 23.75 0.97 9.99
C GLU A 261 22.25 1.07 10.36
N SER A 262 21.38 0.36 9.66
CA SER A 262 19.94 0.33 9.94
C SER A 262 19.57 -0.45 11.21
N LEU A 263 20.47 -1.30 11.70
CA LEU A 263 20.30 -2.11 12.90
C LEU A 263 20.91 -1.45 14.13
N SER A 264 21.58 -0.31 13.99
CA SER A 264 22.10 0.46 15.13
C SER A 264 20.92 1.11 15.88
N PRO A 265 20.72 0.83 17.18
CA PRO A 265 19.72 1.54 17.96
C PRO A 265 20.16 2.99 18.12
N TYR A 266 19.36 3.93 17.60
CA TYR A 266 19.41 5.35 17.96
C TYR A 266 18.58 5.60 19.20
#